data_62f2396c5f00a56ceb84f5d70bffd1ae
#
_entry.id   62f2396c5f00a56ceb84f5d70bffd1ae
#
_cell.length_a   1.000
_cell.length_b   1.000
_cell.length_c   1.000
_cell.angle_alpha   90.00
_cell.angle_beta   90.00
_cell.angle_gamma   90.00
#
_symmetry.space_group_name_H-M   'P 1'
#
loop_
_entity.id
_entity.type
_entity.pdbx_description
1 polymer ?
#
loop_
_entity_poly.entity_id
_entity_poly.type
_entity_poly.pdbx_seq_one_letter_code
_entity_poly.pdbx_strand_id
1 'polypeptide(L)' 'MNTFHLYNTAGDKVMIVRETDRGYNMRGFPQSHFSHIDDFFTYAEFNEYKAIHNLMYAEELGSQISIFDI' A
#
# COMPACT_ATOMS: atom_id res chain seq x y z
N MET A 1 -12.80 -3.10 -11.33
CA MET A 1 -11.46 -2.69 -10.87
C MET A 1 -11.45 -2.61 -9.37
N ASN A 2 -10.35 -3.00 -8.75
CA ASN A 2 -10.26 -3.09 -7.31
C ASN A 2 -9.59 -1.84 -6.73
N THR A 3 -10.09 -1.43 -5.58
CA THR A 3 -9.47 -0.37 -4.81
C THR A 3 -9.12 -0.96 -3.44
N PHE A 4 -7.90 -0.67 -2.98
CA PHE A 4 -7.44 -1.17 -1.69
C PHE A 4 -6.51 -0.16 -1.05
N HIS A 5 -6.12 -0.42 0.19
CA HIS A 5 -5.25 0.48 0.93
C HIS A 5 -3.92 -0.20 1.20
N LEU A 6 -2.88 0.62 1.31
CA LEU A 6 -1.58 0.16 1.81
C LEU A 6 -1.37 0.70 3.21
N TYR A 7 -0.66 -0.07 4.00
CA TYR A 7 -0.42 0.19 5.41
C TYR A 7 1.08 0.27 5.67
N ASN A 8 1.47 1.08 6.63
CA ASN A 8 2.87 1.10 7.07
C ASN A 8 3.10 0.00 8.11
N THR A 9 4.33 -0.08 8.61
CA THR A 9 4.69 -1.11 9.59
C THR A 9 4.00 -0.93 10.94
N ALA A 10 3.48 0.26 11.21
CA ALA A 10 2.70 0.53 12.43
C ALA A 10 1.23 0.14 12.28
N GLY A 11 0.80 -0.25 11.09
CA GLY A 11 -0.58 -0.64 10.83
C GLY A 11 -1.50 0.50 10.43
N ASP A 12 -0.94 1.67 10.13
CA ASP A 12 -1.74 2.83 9.73
C ASP A 12 -1.94 2.83 8.22
N LYS A 13 -3.14 3.21 7.78
CA LYS A 13 -3.42 3.42 6.36
C LYS A 13 -2.65 4.64 5.88
N VAL A 14 -1.83 4.46 4.85
CA VAL A 14 -1.01 5.54 4.32
C VAL A 14 -1.30 5.85 2.86
N MET A 15 -1.90 4.94 2.13
CA MET A 15 -2.20 5.12 0.72
C MET A 15 -3.49 4.41 0.33
N ILE A 16 -4.15 4.99 -0.68
CA ILE A 16 -5.23 4.31 -1.39
C ILE A 16 -4.71 3.97 -2.79
N VAL A 17 -5.00 2.77 -3.24
CA VAL A 17 -4.51 2.26 -4.52
C VAL A 17 -5.68 1.77 -5.34
N ARG A 18 -5.72 2.20 -6.59
CA ARG A 18 -6.75 1.78 -7.53
C ARG A 18 -6.11 0.99 -8.65
N GLU A 19 -6.50 -0.26 -8.78
CA GLU A 19 -5.99 -1.12 -9.82
C GLU A 19 -6.55 -0.73 -11.19
N THR A 20 -5.68 -0.73 -12.20
CA THR A 20 -6.05 -0.48 -13.59
C THR A 20 -5.46 -1.59 -14.47
N ASP A 21 -5.79 -1.55 -15.76
CA ASP A 21 -5.29 -2.52 -16.73
C ASP A 21 -3.77 -2.49 -16.89
N ARG A 22 -3.15 -1.35 -16.57
CA ARG A 22 -1.73 -1.12 -16.83
C ARG A 22 -0.89 -1.00 -15.59
N GLY A 23 -1.52 -0.94 -14.43
CA GLY A 23 -0.81 -0.75 -13.18
C GLY A 23 -1.74 -0.23 -12.11
N TYR A 24 -1.26 0.73 -11.34
CA TYR A 24 -2.00 1.24 -10.20
C TYR A 24 -1.94 2.75 -10.15
N ASN A 25 -3.09 3.37 -9.81
CA ASN A 25 -3.11 4.77 -9.41
C ASN A 25 -2.95 4.82 -7.89
N MET A 26 -1.92 5.50 -7.42
CA MET A 26 -1.60 5.57 -6.00
C MET A 26 -1.80 6.99 -5.50
N ARG A 27 -2.49 7.11 -4.36
CA ARG A 27 -2.74 8.40 -3.73
C ARG A 27 -2.47 8.29 -2.24
N GLY A 28 -1.55 9.13 -1.77
CA GLY A 28 -1.22 9.18 -0.35
C GLY A 28 -2.30 9.87 0.46
N PHE A 29 -2.50 9.41 1.70
CA PHE A 29 -3.41 10.07 2.62
C PHE A 29 -2.81 11.40 3.08
N PRO A 30 -3.64 12.44 3.27
CA PRO A 30 -3.14 13.76 3.66
C PRO A 30 -2.33 13.77 4.96
N GLN A 31 -2.60 12.84 5.87
CA GLN A 31 -1.94 12.76 7.16
C GLN A 31 -0.70 11.86 7.15
N SER A 32 -0.40 11.24 6.03
CA SER A 32 0.74 10.34 5.91
C SER A 32 1.95 11.06 5.31
N HIS A 33 3.11 10.41 5.39
CA HIS A 33 4.32 10.88 4.71
C HIS A 33 4.21 10.81 3.20
N PHE A 34 3.16 10.20 2.69
CA PHE A 34 2.93 10.01 1.26
C PHE A 34 1.90 10.98 0.71
N SER A 35 1.55 12.02 1.45
CA SER A 35 0.49 12.96 1.06
C SER A 35 0.74 13.65 -0.29
N HIS A 36 2.00 13.72 -0.72
CA HIS A 36 2.38 14.30 -2.00
C HIS A 36 2.22 13.34 -3.17
N ILE A 37 1.95 12.07 -2.92
CA ILE A 37 1.84 11.05 -3.97
C ILE A 37 0.43 11.08 -4.54
N ASP A 38 0.35 11.23 -5.86
CA ASP A 38 -0.91 11.15 -6.60
C ASP A 38 -0.52 10.86 -8.05
N ASP A 39 -0.02 9.65 -8.29
CA ASP A 39 0.58 9.27 -9.56
C ASP A 39 0.19 7.86 -9.96
N PHE A 40 0.38 7.58 -11.25
CA PHE A 40 0.23 6.25 -11.80
C PHE A 40 1.56 5.51 -11.73
N PHE A 41 1.49 4.24 -11.30
CA PHE A 41 2.65 3.36 -11.24
C PHE A 41 2.37 2.10 -12.04
N THR A 42 3.36 1.66 -12.82
CA THR A 42 3.28 0.34 -13.46
C THR A 42 3.36 -0.74 -12.38
N TYR A 43 3.02 -2.00 -12.76
CA TYR A 43 3.09 -3.10 -11.80
C TYR A 43 4.49 -3.24 -11.20
N ALA A 44 5.52 -3.11 -12.03
CA ALA A 44 6.89 -3.21 -11.56
C ALA A 44 7.25 -2.05 -10.61
N GLU A 45 6.88 -0.85 -10.97
CA GLU A 45 7.14 0.34 -10.14
C GLU A 45 6.41 0.26 -8.82
N PHE A 46 5.18 -0.23 -8.84
CA PHE A 46 4.38 -0.39 -7.63
C PHE A 46 5.05 -1.38 -6.67
N ASN A 47 5.47 -2.53 -7.18
CA ASN A 47 6.11 -3.54 -6.34
C ASN A 47 7.41 -3.02 -5.72
N GLU A 48 8.20 -2.30 -6.51
CA GLU A 48 9.44 -1.70 -6.04
C GLU A 48 9.18 -0.64 -4.98
N TYR A 49 8.22 0.24 -5.24
CA TYR A 49 7.85 1.29 -4.30
C TYR A 49 7.38 0.71 -2.97
N LYS A 50 6.52 -0.31 -3.05
CA LYS A 50 5.99 -0.99 -1.87
C LYS A 50 7.13 -1.61 -1.04
N ALA A 51 8.09 -2.22 -1.70
CA ALA A 51 9.23 -2.84 -1.03
C ALA A 51 10.15 -1.79 -0.38
N ILE A 52 10.46 -0.72 -1.11
CA ILE A 52 11.36 0.33 -0.62
C ILE A 52 10.80 1.00 0.63
N HIS A 53 9.49 1.23 0.67
CA HIS A 53 8.84 1.94 1.76
C HIS A 53 8.22 1.03 2.79
N ASN A 54 8.41 -0.28 2.69
CA ASN A 54 7.87 -1.27 3.62
C ASN A 54 6.36 -1.18 3.77
N LEU A 55 5.67 -0.98 2.65
CA LEU A 55 4.22 -0.90 2.63
C LEU A 55 3.62 -2.30 2.58
N MET A 56 2.48 -2.46 3.22
CA MET A 56 1.85 -3.77 3.35
C MET A 56 0.38 -3.73 2.97
N TYR A 57 -0.11 -4.87 2.49
CA TYR A 57 -1.54 -5.08 2.33
C TYR A 57 -2.16 -5.37 3.70
N ALA A 58 -3.48 -5.14 3.81
CA ALA A 58 -4.21 -5.46 5.03
C ALA A 58 -4.05 -6.93 5.42
N GLU A 59 -4.00 -7.79 4.42
CA GLU A 59 -3.85 -9.24 4.62
C GLU A 59 -2.52 -9.59 5.28
N GLU A 60 -1.47 -8.86 4.94
CA GLU A 60 -0.15 -9.08 5.51
C GLU A 60 -0.13 -8.72 7.01
N LEU A 61 -0.85 -7.67 7.38
CA LEU A 61 -0.98 -7.30 8.78
C LEU A 61 -1.70 -8.38 9.58
N GLY A 62 -2.77 -8.93 9.01
CA GLY A 62 -3.50 -10.03 9.63
C GLY A 62 -2.65 -11.26 9.81
N SER A 63 -1.84 -11.58 8.81
CA SER A 63 -0.94 -12.73 8.86
C SER A 63 0.11 -12.58 9.96
N GLN A 64 0.64 -11.38 10.14
CA GLN A 64 1.60 -11.10 11.21
C GLN A 64 0.99 -11.31 12.59
N ILE A 65 -0.23 -10.85 12.77
CA ILE A 65 -0.95 -11.02 14.03
C ILE A 65 -1.16 -12.51 14.31
N SER A 66 -1.53 -13.26 13.31
CA SER A 66 -1.75 -14.70 13.44
C SER A 66 -0.51 -15.45 13.89
N ILE A 67 0.66 -15.04 13.42
CA ILE A 67 1.92 -15.67 13.80
C ILE A 67 2.18 -15.49 15.29
N PHE A 68 1.87 -14.34 15.83
CA PHE A 68 2.09 -14.07 17.26
C PHE A 68 1.09 -14.77 18.16
N ASP A 69 -0.06 -15.14 17.63
CA ASP A 69 -1.09 -15.82 18.40
C ASP A 69 -0.80 -17.31 18.60
N ILE A 70 0.17 -17.82 17.89
CA ILE A 70 0.62 -19.19 18.04
C ILE A 70 1.76 -19.27 19.06
#